data_f4860a9cc7cf9fcfd2a30971e3133859
#
_entry.id   f4860a9cc7cf9fcfd2a30971e3133859
#
_cell.length_a   1.000
_cell.length_b   1.000
_cell.length_c   1.000
_cell.angle_alpha   90.00
_cell.angle_beta   90.00
_cell.angle_gamma   90.00
#
_symmetry.space_group_name_H-M   'P 1'
#
loop_
_entity.id
_entity.type
_entity.pdbx_description
1 polymer ?
#
loop_
_entity_poly.entity_id
_entity_poly.type
_entity_poly.pdbx_seq_one_letter_code
_entity_poly.pdbx_strand_id
1 'polypeptide(L)'
;MSGRRWGKSLICQVITCLESMQGKRVAYITPTYLLAKAFFDELALLMPANVAIPNRSDLTFKLITGGSIRFFTGERLDNLRGLKFHYVIIDEASFIPNLEEGWNNAIRPTLTDFQGKAIFLSTPKGKNFFYSLYLKGVDPSPEWESFKFSS
;
A
#
# COMPACT_ATOMS: atom_id res chain seq x y z
N MET A 1 7.01 21.75 -7.29
CA MET A 1 5.92 20.78 -7.50
C MET A 1 6.27 19.33 -7.22
N SER A 2 7.50 18.98 -7.24
CA SER A 2 7.99 17.67 -6.86
C SER A 2 7.90 17.39 -5.35
N GLY A 3 7.88 18.42 -4.51
CA GLY A 3 7.93 18.25 -3.05
C GLY A 3 6.74 17.55 -2.40
N ARG A 4 5.57 17.58 -3.01
CA ARG A 4 4.37 16.93 -2.44
C ARG A 4 4.38 15.41 -2.58
N ARG A 5 5.00 14.91 -3.62
CA ARG A 5 5.13 13.45 -3.85
C ARG A 5 6.23 12.83 -3.01
N TRP A 6 7.28 13.58 -2.72
CA TRP A 6 8.46 13.05 -2.07
C TRP A 6 8.22 12.55 -0.65
N GLY A 7 7.52 13.33 0.18
CA GLY A 7 7.29 12.95 1.57
C GLY A 7 6.41 11.71 1.70
N LYS A 8 5.31 11.64 0.94
CA LYS A 8 4.39 10.50 0.96
C LYS A 8 5.06 9.23 0.43
N SER A 9 5.73 9.32 -0.71
CA SER A 9 6.43 8.18 -1.31
C SER A 9 7.53 7.67 -0.41
N LEU A 10 8.27 8.56 0.23
CA LEU A 10 9.34 8.18 1.15
C LEU A 10 8.81 7.41 2.36
N ILE A 11 7.72 7.89 2.97
CA ILE A 11 7.10 7.20 4.10
C ILE A 11 6.63 5.80 3.69
N CYS A 12 5.98 5.69 2.53
CA CYS A 12 5.53 4.40 2.01
C CYS A 12 6.69 3.45 1.77
N GLN A 13 7.78 3.94 1.18
CA GLN A 13 8.97 3.16 0.93
C GLN A 13 9.59 2.66 2.24
N VAL A 14 9.72 3.55 3.22
CA VAL A 14 10.30 3.20 4.53
C VAL A 14 9.46 2.14 5.23
N ILE A 15 8.15 2.31 5.30
CA ILE A 15 7.25 1.34 5.94
C ILE A 15 7.32 -0.01 5.22
N THR A 16 7.27 0.01 3.89
CA THR A 16 7.32 -1.20 3.07
C THR A 16 8.62 -1.98 3.32
N CYS A 17 9.74 -1.28 3.32
CA CYS A 17 11.04 -1.90 3.56
C CYS A 17 11.18 -2.42 4.99
N LEU A 18 10.85 -1.60 5.99
CA LEU A 18 11.00 -1.99 7.39
C LEU A 18 10.12 -3.17 7.77
N GLU A 19 8.86 -3.16 7.36
CA GLU A 19 7.92 -4.21 7.72
C GLU A 19 8.25 -5.53 7.00
N SER A 20 8.62 -5.47 5.74
CA SER A 20 9.01 -6.68 5.00
C SER A 20 10.32 -7.26 5.52
N MET A 21 11.26 -6.43 5.96
CA MET A 21 12.50 -6.91 6.55
C MET A 21 12.31 -7.59 7.91
N GLN A 22 11.18 -7.34 8.57
CA GLN A 22 10.80 -8.06 9.79
C GLN A 22 10.11 -9.40 9.52
N GLY A 23 10.13 -9.88 8.29
CA GLY A 23 9.50 -11.14 7.91
C GLY A 23 8.02 -11.02 7.59
N LYS A 24 7.50 -9.80 7.46
CA LYS A 24 6.06 -9.57 7.21
C LYS A 24 5.74 -9.53 5.73
N ARG A 25 4.50 -9.84 5.41
CA ARG A 25 3.98 -9.79 4.04
C ARG A 25 3.29 -8.45 3.83
N VAL A 26 3.79 -7.68 2.86
CA VAL A 26 3.30 -6.34 2.54
C VAL A 26 2.70 -6.33 1.15
N ALA A 27 1.48 -5.81 1.01
CA ALA A 27 0.87 -5.51 -0.27
C ALA A 27 0.93 -4.00 -0.52
N TYR A 28 1.28 -3.62 -1.74
CA TYR A 28 1.33 -2.23 -2.16
C TYR A 28 0.41 -2.02 -3.36
N ILE A 29 -0.60 -1.18 -3.21
CA ILE A 29 -1.63 -0.97 -4.21
C ILE A 29 -1.54 0.44 -4.77
N THR A 30 -1.49 0.55 -6.09
CA THR A 30 -1.52 1.83 -6.82
C THR A 30 -2.70 1.83 -7.78
N PRO A 31 -3.17 3.01 -8.25
CA PRO A 31 -4.27 3.06 -9.20
C PRO A 31 -3.99 2.35 -10.52
N THR A 32 -2.77 2.44 -11.04
CA THR A 32 -2.41 1.92 -12.35
C THR A 32 -1.16 1.05 -12.29
N TYR A 33 -1.01 0.21 -13.31
CA TYR A 33 0.18 -0.63 -13.47
C TYR A 33 1.45 0.21 -13.64
N LEU A 34 1.37 1.32 -14.36
CA LEU A 34 2.53 2.20 -14.55
C LEU A 34 3.06 2.74 -13.23
N LEU A 35 2.17 3.13 -12.33
CA LEU A 35 2.57 3.60 -11.01
C LEU A 35 3.17 2.47 -10.16
N ALA A 36 2.57 1.29 -10.22
CA ALA A 36 3.09 0.12 -9.52
C ALA A 36 4.49 -0.24 -9.99
N LYS A 37 4.70 -0.28 -11.31
CA LYS A 37 5.99 -0.58 -11.91
C LYS A 37 7.04 0.46 -11.55
N ALA A 38 6.69 1.73 -11.60
CA ALA A 38 7.61 2.81 -11.25
C ALA A 38 8.09 2.68 -9.81
N PHE A 39 7.18 2.39 -8.88
CA PHE A 39 7.54 2.21 -7.48
C PHE A 39 8.36 0.94 -7.27
N PHE A 40 8.00 -0.14 -7.96
CA PHE A 40 8.78 -1.38 -7.94
C PHE A 40 10.23 -1.13 -8.39
N ASP A 41 10.42 -0.41 -9.49
CA ASP A 41 11.76 -0.11 -10.01
C ASP A 41 12.56 0.75 -9.02
N GLU A 42 11.94 1.72 -8.37
CA GLU A 42 12.58 2.52 -7.32
C GLU A 42 13.04 1.64 -6.15
N LEU A 43 12.19 0.75 -5.67
CA LEU A 43 12.56 -0.17 -4.59
C LEU A 43 13.68 -1.12 -5.01
N ALA A 44 13.68 -1.59 -6.24
CA ALA A 44 14.72 -2.47 -6.75
C ALA A 44 16.09 -1.81 -6.73
N LEU A 45 16.15 -0.49 -6.90
CA LEU A 45 17.41 0.27 -6.79
C LEU A 45 17.85 0.45 -5.32
N LEU A 46 16.90 0.51 -4.40
CA LEU A 46 17.20 0.76 -2.98
C LEU A 46 17.55 -0.51 -2.21
N MET A 47 16.97 -1.65 -2.60
CA MET A 47 17.16 -2.91 -1.86
C MET A 47 18.36 -3.69 -2.41
N PRO A 48 19.34 -4.03 -1.56
CA PRO A 48 20.48 -4.84 -2.00
C PRO A 48 20.04 -6.22 -2.47
N ALA A 49 20.72 -6.75 -3.48
CA ALA A 49 20.40 -8.06 -4.06
C ALA A 49 20.54 -9.22 -3.05
N ASN A 50 21.37 -9.05 -2.04
CA ASN A 50 21.55 -10.04 -0.97
C ASN A 50 20.46 -9.97 0.11
N VAL A 51 19.57 -8.99 0.04
CA VAL A 51 18.46 -8.80 1.00
C VAL A 51 17.14 -9.16 0.38
N ALA A 52 16.90 -8.78 -0.88
CA ALA A 52 15.64 -8.96 -1.57
C ALA A 52 15.85 -9.44 -3.00
N ILE A 53 15.05 -10.42 -3.40
CA ILE A 53 15.07 -10.97 -4.76
C ILE A 53 13.85 -10.42 -5.49
N PRO A 54 14.05 -9.57 -6.52
CA PRO A 54 12.94 -9.03 -7.30
C PRO A 54 12.45 -10.05 -8.34
N ASN A 55 11.14 -10.06 -8.58
CA ASN A 55 10.50 -10.73 -9.71
C ASN A 55 9.71 -9.67 -10.49
N ARG A 56 10.24 -9.26 -11.63
CA ARG A 56 9.66 -8.18 -12.43
C ARG A 56 8.37 -8.59 -13.14
N SER A 57 8.21 -9.87 -13.45
CA SER A 57 6.98 -10.36 -14.09
C SER A 57 5.78 -10.25 -13.15
N ASP A 58 6.00 -10.59 -11.89
CA ASP A 58 4.94 -10.63 -10.88
C ASP A 58 4.88 -9.36 -10.03
N LEU A 59 5.85 -8.46 -10.21
CA LEU A 59 6.04 -7.28 -9.35
C LEU A 59 6.07 -7.67 -7.87
N THR A 60 6.99 -8.55 -7.53
CA THR A 60 7.17 -9.02 -6.15
C THR A 60 8.62 -8.95 -5.73
N PHE A 61 8.83 -8.81 -4.42
CA PHE A 61 10.13 -9.02 -3.78
C PHE A 61 9.98 -10.12 -2.74
N LYS A 62 10.93 -11.05 -2.74
CA LYS A 62 11.08 -12.02 -1.65
C LYS A 62 12.31 -11.65 -0.85
N LEU A 63 12.15 -11.49 0.46
CA LEU A 63 13.25 -11.10 1.34
C LEU A 63 13.86 -12.31 2.03
N ILE A 64 15.15 -12.24 2.33
CA ILE A 64 15.85 -13.31 3.04
C ILE A 64 15.29 -13.55 4.45
N THR A 65 14.60 -12.56 5.02
CA THR A 65 13.94 -12.65 6.32
C THR A 65 12.65 -13.48 6.29
N GLY A 66 12.20 -13.91 5.10
CA GLY A 66 10.90 -14.55 4.91
C GLY A 66 9.78 -13.58 4.57
N GLY A 67 10.01 -12.28 4.66
CA GLY A 67 9.05 -11.27 4.26
C GLY A 67 8.87 -11.18 2.76
N SER A 68 7.84 -10.46 2.34
CA SER A 68 7.57 -10.24 0.92
C SER A 68 6.90 -8.90 0.69
N ILE A 69 7.08 -8.38 -0.52
CA ILE A 69 6.39 -7.18 -1.01
C ILE A 69 5.74 -7.57 -2.32
N ARG A 70 4.45 -7.33 -2.45
CA ARG A 70 3.72 -7.61 -3.69
C ARG A 70 2.91 -6.40 -4.11
N PHE A 71 3.03 -6.03 -5.39
CA PHE A 71 2.34 -4.87 -5.96
C PHE A 71 1.06 -5.30 -6.65
N PHE A 72 0.02 -4.49 -6.46
CA PHE A 72 -1.29 -4.67 -7.08
C PHE A 72 -1.75 -3.34 -7.68
N THR A 73 -2.72 -3.43 -8.59
CA THR A 73 -3.31 -2.24 -9.22
C THR A 73 -4.77 -2.10 -8.80
N GLY A 74 -5.25 -0.86 -8.75
CA GLY A 74 -6.65 -0.57 -8.44
C GLY A 74 -7.62 -1.10 -9.48
N GLU A 75 -7.15 -1.41 -10.69
CA GLU A 75 -7.96 -1.98 -11.76
C GLU A 75 -8.23 -3.48 -11.56
N ARG A 76 -7.41 -4.15 -10.73
CA ARG A 76 -7.48 -5.60 -10.52
C ARG A 76 -7.39 -5.96 -9.04
N LEU A 77 -8.23 -5.33 -8.22
CA LEU A 77 -8.27 -5.60 -6.79
C LEU A 77 -8.67 -7.04 -6.46
N ASP A 78 -9.37 -7.72 -7.36
CA ASP A 78 -9.73 -9.12 -7.18
C ASP A 78 -8.52 -10.04 -7.09
N ASN A 79 -7.36 -9.63 -7.60
CA ASN A 79 -6.13 -10.40 -7.48
C ASN A 79 -5.67 -10.57 -6.02
N LEU A 80 -6.18 -9.74 -5.09
CA LEU A 80 -5.87 -9.89 -3.67
C LEU A 80 -6.69 -10.99 -2.99
N ARG A 81 -7.78 -11.43 -3.58
CA ARG A 81 -8.67 -12.43 -2.95
C ARG A 81 -7.92 -13.70 -2.61
N GLY A 82 -8.12 -14.19 -1.39
CA GLY A 82 -7.49 -15.41 -0.90
C GLY A 82 -6.06 -15.26 -0.41
N LEU A 83 -5.47 -14.07 -0.56
CA LEU A 83 -4.14 -13.78 -0.04
C LEU A 83 -4.22 -13.26 1.39
N LYS A 84 -3.08 -13.23 2.07
CA LYS A 84 -2.97 -12.80 3.48
C LYS A 84 -1.80 -11.85 3.63
N PHE A 85 -2.04 -10.72 4.28
CA PHE A 85 -1.04 -9.68 4.47
C PHE A 85 -1.03 -9.15 5.89
N HIS A 86 0.15 -8.73 6.36
CA HIS A 86 0.33 -8.00 7.60
C HIS A 86 0.10 -6.50 7.42
N TYR A 87 0.44 -5.99 6.23
CA TYR A 87 0.26 -4.60 5.86
C TYR A 87 -0.25 -4.49 4.44
N VAL A 88 -1.19 -3.60 4.24
CA VAL A 88 -1.62 -3.19 2.89
C VAL A 88 -1.48 -1.68 2.82
N ILE A 89 -0.70 -1.20 1.86
CA ILE A 89 -0.53 0.23 1.59
C ILE A 89 -1.28 0.54 0.32
N ILE A 90 -2.21 1.50 0.41
CA ILE A 90 -3.04 1.93 -0.72
C ILE A 90 -2.65 3.36 -1.05
N ASP A 91 -1.82 3.49 -2.08
CA ASP A 91 -1.28 4.77 -2.52
C ASP A 91 -2.20 5.40 -3.56
N GLU A 92 -2.30 6.72 -3.53
CA GLU A 92 -3.20 7.48 -4.41
C GLU A 92 -4.63 6.93 -4.37
N ALA A 93 -5.12 6.66 -3.17
CA ALA A 93 -6.41 5.97 -2.94
C ALA A 93 -7.59 6.70 -3.58
N SER A 94 -7.56 8.04 -3.63
CA SER A 94 -8.62 8.84 -4.25
C SER A 94 -8.79 8.58 -5.74
N PHE A 95 -7.78 8.01 -6.39
CA PHE A 95 -7.77 7.76 -7.83
C PHE A 95 -8.09 6.31 -8.18
N ILE A 96 -8.39 5.47 -7.18
CA ILE A 96 -8.77 4.08 -7.42
C ILE A 96 -10.29 4.00 -7.57
N PRO A 97 -10.80 3.57 -8.75
CA PRO A 97 -12.24 3.44 -8.94
C PRO A 97 -12.80 2.28 -8.10
N ASN A 98 -14.03 2.44 -7.62
CA ASN A 98 -14.74 1.43 -6.85
C ASN A 98 -13.95 0.92 -5.62
N LEU A 99 -13.16 1.80 -5.00
CA LEU A 99 -12.30 1.42 -3.88
C LEU A 99 -13.09 0.89 -2.69
N GLU A 100 -14.27 1.44 -2.41
CA GLU A 100 -15.10 0.97 -1.29
C GLU A 100 -15.47 -0.50 -1.45
N GLU A 101 -15.95 -0.89 -2.62
CA GLU A 101 -16.25 -2.28 -2.92
C GLU A 101 -15.02 -3.15 -2.86
N GLY A 102 -13.92 -2.70 -3.46
CA GLY A 102 -12.64 -3.42 -3.44
C GLY A 102 -12.10 -3.58 -2.02
N TRP A 103 -12.23 -2.55 -1.20
CA TRP A 103 -11.83 -2.61 0.20
C TRP A 103 -12.61 -3.68 0.96
N ASN A 104 -13.94 -3.63 0.88
CA ASN A 104 -14.80 -4.54 1.63
C ASN A 104 -14.67 -5.99 1.15
N ASN A 105 -14.55 -6.21 -0.15
CA ASN A 105 -14.63 -7.56 -0.74
C ASN A 105 -13.29 -8.22 -1.02
N ALA A 106 -12.23 -7.45 -1.24
CA ALA A 106 -10.93 -7.99 -1.64
C ALA A 106 -9.79 -7.65 -0.68
N ILE A 107 -9.67 -6.39 -0.27
CA ILE A 107 -8.52 -5.94 0.52
C ILE A 107 -8.65 -6.26 1.99
N ARG A 108 -9.73 -5.82 2.62
CA ARG A 108 -9.94 -6.00 4.07
C ARG A 108 -9.84 -7.46 4.50
N PRO A 109 -10.44 -8.43 3.77
CA PRO A 109 -10.32 -9.84 4.15
C PRO A 109 -8.89 -10.37 4.22
N THR A 110 -7.95 -9.80 3.43
CA THR A 110 -6.54 -10.23 3.45
C THR A 110 -5.83 -9.93 4.76
N LEU A 111 -6.37 -9.00 5.54
CA LEU A 111 -5.75 -8.53 6.79
C LEU A 111 -6.22 -9.30 8.02
N THR A 112 -7.24 -10.13 7.90
CA THR A 112 -7.92 -10.75 9.04
C THR A 112 -7.02 -11.73 9.79
N ASP A 113 -6.31 -12.61 9.08
CA ASP A 113 -5.56 -13.71 9.70
C ASP A 113 -4.39 -13.23 10.55
N PHE A 114 -3.73 -12.14 10.13
CA PHE A 114 -2.58 -11.57 10.84
C PHE A 114 -2.95 -10.36 11.69
N GLN A 115 -4.22 -10.02 11.79
CA GLN A 115 -4.68 -8.77 12.40
C GLN A 115 -3.92 -7.59 11.82
N GLY A 116 -3.81 -7.59 10.49
CA GLY A 116 -2.99 -6.66 9.74
C GLY A 116 -3.52 -5.23 9.73
N LYS A 117 -2.71 -4.33 9.20
CA LYS A 117 -3.00 -2.90 9.13
C LYS A 117 -3.06 -2.42 7.70
N ALA A 118 -3.90 -1.43 7.46
CA ALA A 118 -3.99 -0.75 6.17
C ALA A 118 -3.63 0.71 6.32
N ILE A 119 -2.91 1.23 5.33
CA ILE A 119 -2.54 2.64 5.25
C ILE A 119 -3.05 3.18 3.92
N PHE A 120 -3.92 4.19 4.01
CA PHE A 120 -4.46 4.87 2.84
C PHE A 120 -3.77 6.23 2.71
N LEU A 121 -3.20 6.49 1.53
CA LEU A 121 -2.56 7.77 1.23
C LEU A 121 -3.15 8.33 -0.05
N SER A 122 -3.42 9.62 -0.05
CA SER A 122 -3.83 10.30 -1.26
C SER A 122 -3.78 11.81 -1.10
N THR A 123 -3.73 12.51 -2.24
CA THR A 123 -4.17 13.89 -2.31
C THR A 123 -5.70 13.90 -2.34
N PRO A 124 -6.35 14.90 -1.71
CA PRO A 124 -7.80 14.98 -1.74
C PRO A 124 -8.34 15.13 -3.16
N LYS A 125 -9.42 14.40 -3.44
CA LYS A 125 -10.15 14.48 -4.72
C LYS A 125 -11.64 14.43 -4.43
N GLY A 126 -12.17 15.54 -3.92
CA GLY A 126 -13.59 15.65 -3.58
C GLY A 126 -14.03 14.74 -2.43
N LYS A 127 -15.33 14.57 -2.29
CA LYS A 127 -15.94 13.74 -1.25
C LYS A 127 -16.18 12.31 -1.76
N ASN A 128 -15.11 11.51 -1.79
CA ASN A 128 -15.16 10.12 -2.20
C ASN A 128 -14.95 9.17 -1.01
N PHE A 129 -14.75 7.87 -1.28
CA PHE A 129 -14.54 6.88 -0.24
C PHE A 129 -13.30 7.22 0.62
N PHE A 130 -12.21 7.68 0.03
CA PHE A 130 -11.02 8.10 0.78
C PHE A 130 -11.36 9.22 1.76
N TYR A 131 -12.16 10.19 1.35
CA TYR A 131 -12.61 11.25 2.24
C TYR A 131 -13.44 10.72 3.41
N SER A 132 -14.31 9.75 3.17
CA SER A 132 -15.09 9.12 4.24
C SER A 132 -14.20 8.36 5.24
N LEU A 133 -13.14 7.72 4.76
CA LEU A 133 -12.15 7.07 5.63
C LEU A 133 -11.39 8.10 6.46
N TYR A 134 -11.01 9.21 5.84
CA TYR A 134 -10.35 10.30 6.55
C TYR A 134 -11.22 10.81 7.72
N LEU A 135 -12.51 11.00 7.47
CA LEU A 135 -13.44 11.46 8.51
C LEU A 135 -13.56 10.47 9.67
N LYS A 136 -13.48 9.16 9.41
CA LYS A 136 -13.51 8.15 10.47
C LYS A 136 -12.36 8.30 11.46
N GLY A 137 -11.21 8.74 11.00
CA GLY A 137 -10.01 8.83 11.82
C GLY A 137 -9.72 10.23 12.35
N VAL A 138 -10.55 11.23 12.02
CA VAL A 138 -10.39 12.61 12.54
C VAL A 138 -10.55 12.62 14.07
N ASP A 139 -11.47 11.80 14.58
CA ASP A 139 -11.58 11.53 16.00
C ASP A 139 -10.94 10.13 16.23
N PRO A 140 -9.69 10.08 16.70
CA PRO A 140 -8.96 8.81 16.74
C PRO A 140 -9.65 7.75 17.59
N SER A 141 -9.70 6.54 17.05
CA SER A 141 -10.23 5.36 17.73
C SER A 141 -9.19 4.24 17.66
N PRO A 142 -9.37 3.11 18.39
CA PRO A 142 -8.46 1.97 18.26
C PRO A 142 -8.34 1.43 16.83
N GLU A 143 -9.35 1.66 15.99
CA GLU A 143 -9.37 1.13 14.62
C GLU A 143 -8.93 2.14 13.56
N TRP A 144 -9.13 3.44 13.79
CA TRP A 144 -8.91 4.48 12.77
C TRP A 144 -8.19 5.69 13.32
N GLU A 145 -7.22 6.16 12.57
CA GLU A 145 -6.51 7.41 12.83
C GLU A 145 -6.18 8.10 11.51
N SER A 146 -6.36 9.41 11.46
CA SER A 146 -6.15 10.19 10.25
C SER A 146 -5.21 11.36 10.48
N PHE A 147 -4.37 11.61 9.49
CA PHE A 147 -3.41 12.70 9.50
C PHE A 147 -3.57 13.55 8.24
N LYS A 148 -3.43 14.85 8.40
CA LYS A 148 -3.40 15.77 7.28
C LYS A 148 -2.10 16.55 7.31
N PHE A 149 -1.37 16.48 6.22
CA PHE A 149 -0.13 17.23 6.07
C PHE A 149 -0.35 18.34 5.06
N SER A 150 -0.11 19.58 5.48
CA SER A 150 -0.06 20.70 4.56
C SER A 150 1.29 20.73 3.86
N SER A 151 1.24 21.02 2.58
CA SER A 151 2.44 21.17 1.77
C SER A 151 3.08 22.52 2.00
#